data_91ecc6794c63aa4bd0c623dd877cd11c
#
_entry.id   91ecc6794c63aa4bd0c623dd877cd11c
#
_cell.length_a   1.000
_cell.length_b   1.000
_cell.length_c   1.000
_cell.angle_alpha   90.00
_cell.angle_beta   90.00
_cell.angle_gamma   90.00
#
_symmetry.space_group_name_H-M   'P 1'
#
loop_
_entity.id
_entity.type
_entity.pdbx_description
1 polymer ?
#
loop_
_entity_poly.entity_id
_entity_poly.type
_entity_poly.pdbx_seq_one_letter_code
_entity_poly.pdbx_strand_id
1 'polypeptide(L)'
;MRVADLSSLVQRIGSLYEHRFSSDGERPSWPEIENVLTEGYARALEMEGERSRLEREISAVVLAPERDSNVELRALSARHAELDRNVRWLRTLLADLREYGVSVADTI
;
A
#
# COMPACT_ATOMS: atom_id res chain seq x y z
N MET A 1 -9.15 8.03 -1.72
CA MET A 1 -8.63 6.85 -0.98
C MET A 1 -9.14 6.89 0.45
N ARG A 2 -9.66 5.81 0.92
CA ARG A 2 -10.17 5.73 2.29
C ARG A 2 -9.11 5.17 3.21
N VAL A 3 -8.69 5.95 4.17
CA VAL A 3 -7.69 5.56 5.17
C VAL A 3 -8.12 4.29 5.91
N ALA A 4 -9.42 4.15 6.17
CA ALA A 4 -9.98 2.98 6.84
C ALA A 4 -9.74 1.68 6.06
N ASP A 5 -9.81 1.72 4.73
CA ASP A 5 -9.57 0.55 3.88
C ASP A 5 -8.11 0.11 3.94
N LEU A 6 -7.19 1.06 3.92
CA LEU A 6 -5.76 0.77 4.04
C LEU A 6 -5.42 0.20 5.43
N SER A 7 -5.96 0.80 6.49
CA SER A 7 -5.75 0.31 7.86
C SER A 7 -6.27 -1.11 8.03
N SER A 8 -7.46 -1.40 7.50
CA SER A 8 -8.05 -2.74 7.54
C SER A 8 -7.19 -3.76 6.80
N LEU A 9 -6.70 -3.40 5.61
CA LEU A 9 -5.82 -4.26 4.83
C LEU A 9 -4.52 -4.55 5.58
N VAL A 10 -3.90 -3.52 6.15
CA VAL A 10 -2.66 -3.64 6.92
C VAL A 10 -2.85 -4.52 8.14
N GLN A 11 -3.97 -4.38 8.84
CA GLN A 11 -4.30 -5.23 9.98
C GLN A 11 -4.45 -6.70 9.56
N ARG A 12 -5.07 -6.96 8.44
CA ARG A 12 -5.22 -8.32 7.90
C ARG A 12 -3.87 -8.93 7.52
N ILE A 13 -2.99 -8.15 6.91
CA ILE A 13 -1.62 -8.59 6.59
C ILE A 13 -0.87 -8.89 7.88
N GLY A 14 -0.93 -8.00 8.86
CA GLY A 14 -0.29 -8.18 10.17
C GLY A 14 -0.77 -9.43 10.89
N SER A 15 -2.07 -9.68 10.85
CA SER A 15 -2.68 -10.89 11.43
C SER A 15 -2.12 -12.17 10.78
N LEU A 16 -1.96 -12.18 9.47
CA LEU A 16 -1.37 -13.33 8.77
C LEU A 16 0.07 -13.56 9.19
N TYR A 17 0.85 -12.49 9.39
CA TYR A 17 2.24 -12.58 9.86
C TYR A 17 2.32 -13.11 11.29
N GLU A 18 1.42 -12.71 12.17
CA GLU A 18 1.37 -13.20 13.54
C GLU A 18 1.15 -14.72 13.57
N HIS A 19 0.27 -15.22 12.74
CA HIS A 19 0.01 -16.66 12.64
C HIS A 19 1.21 -17.45 12.13
N ARG A 20 2.14 -16.82 11.44
CA ARG A 20 3.37 -17.45 10.97
C ARG A 20 4.21 -18.04 12.10
N PHE A 21 4.19 -17.40 13.26
CA PHE A 21 4.97 -17.81 14.43
C PHE A 21 4.14 -18.58 15.46
N SER A 22 2.87 -18.80 15.19
CA SER A 22 1.99 -19.51 16.09
C SER A 22 2.38 -20.98 16.19
N SER A 23 2.56 -21.46 17.41
CA SER A 23 2.85 -22.87 17.68
C SER A 23 1.60 -23.75 17.65
N ASP A 24 0.43 -23.17 17.52
CA ASP A 24 -0.86 -23.87 17.61
C ASP A 24 -1.28 -24.56 16.30
N GLY A 25 -0.46 -24.47 15.28
CA GLY A 25 -0.75 -25.12 13.99
C GLY A 25 -1.73 -24.40 13.10
N GLU A 26 -2.30 -23.30 13.56
CA GLU A 26 -3.20 -22.47 12.78
C GLU A 26 -2.42 -21.54 11.87
N ARG A 27 -1.92 -22.08 10.78
CA ARG A 27 -1.26 -21.29 9.76
C ARG A 27 -2.30 -20.81 8.76
N PRO A 28 -2.15 -19.57 8.21
CA PRO A 28 -3.06 -19.13 7.18
C PRO A 28 -2.97 -20.05 5.95
N SER A 29 -4.10 -20.29 5.32
CA SER A 29 -4.17 -21.09 4.09
C SER A 29 -3.68 -20.25 2.91
N TRP A 30 -3.20 -20.92 1.87
CA TRP A 30 -2.83 -20.25 0.61
C TRP A 30 -3.98 -19.39 0.05
N PRO A 31 -5.24 -19.89 -0.02
CA PRO A 31 -6.34 -19.04 -0.49
C PRO A 31 -6.54 -17.75 0.30
N GLU A 32 -6.34 -17.79 1.61
CA GLU A 32 -6.43 -16.58 2.44
C GLU A 32 -5.34 -15.58 2.09
N ILE A 33 -4.09 -16.07 1.94
CA ILE A 33 -2.95 -15.24 1.54
C ILE A 33 -3.18 -14.67 0.15
N GLU A 34 -3.62 -15.49 -0.78
CA GLU A 34 -3.89 -15.09 -2.16
C GLU A 34 -4.95 -13.99 -2.23
N ASN A 35 -6.03 -14.09 -1.45
CA ASN A 35 -7.07 -13.08 -1.38
C ASN A 35 -6.53 -11.74 -0.89
N VAL A 36 -5.73 -11.76 0.17
CA VAL A 36 -5.12 -10.55 0.72
C VAL A 36 -4.13 -9.93 -0.26
N LEU A 37 -3.35 -10.76 -0.96
CA LEU A 37 -2.43 -10.29 -2.00
C LEU A 37 -3.19 -9.61 -3.15
N THR A 38 -4.27 -10.21 -3.61
CA THR A 38 -5.08 -9.66 -4.69
C THR A 38 -5.64 -8.29 -4.32
N GLU A 39 -6.23 -8.18 -3.14
CA GLU A 39 -6.74 -6.92 -2.62
C GLU A 39 -5.63 -5.89 -2.43
N GLY A 40 -4.51 -6.33 -1.88
CA GLY A 40 -3.37 -5.48 -1.61
C GLY A 40 -2.75 -4.90 -2.89
N TYR A 41 -2.56 -5.72 -3.91
CA TYR A 41 -2.03 -5.26 -5.20
C TYR A 41 -3.00 -4.31 -5.89
N ALA A 42 -4.30 -4.58 -5.84
CA ALA A 42 -5.31 -3.66 -6.39
C ALA A 42 -5.25 -2.30 -5.68
N ARG A 43 -5.09 -2.33 -4.36
CA ARG A 43 -4.96 -1.10 -3.56
C ARG A 43 -3.68 -0.34 -3.90
N ALA A 44 -2.57 -1.04 -4.04
CA ALA A 44 -1.30 -0.42 -4.41
C ALA A 44 -1.39 0.28 -5.78
N LEU A 45 -2.04 -0.36 -6.75
CA LEU A 45 -2.27 0.24 -8.07
C LEU A 45 -3.12 1.51 -8.00
N GLU A 46 -4.18 1.52 -7.19
CA GLU A 46 -5.00 2.71 -6.95
C GLU A 46 -4.16 3.85 -6.37
N MET A 47 -3.37 3.54 -5.37
CA MET A 47 -2.51 4.53 -4.70
C MET A 47 -1.45 5.08 -5.64
N GLU A 48 -0.87 4.24 -6.48
CA GLU A 48 0.08 4.66 -7.51
C GLU A 48 -0.57 5.56 -8.54
N GLY A 49 -1.82 5.30 -8.90
CA GLY A 49 -2.60 6.17 -9.76
C GLY A 49 -2.85 7.55 -9.12
N GLU A 50 -3.18 7.59 -7.84
CA GLU A 50 -3.31 8.84 -7.10
C GLU A 50 -1.99 9.60 -7.03
N ARG A 51 -0.89 8.89 -6.76
CA ARG A 51 0.44 9.50 -6.74
C ARG A 51 0.76 10.17 -8.08
N SER A 52 0.46 9.50 -9.19
CA SER A 52 0.68 10.06 -10.52
C SER A 52 -0.18 11.30 -10.78
N ARG A 53 -1.43 11.30 -10.29
CA ARG A 53 -2.30 12.49 -10.40
C ARG A 53 -1.75 13.67 -9.60
N LEU A 54 -1.25 13.41 -8.39
CA LEU A 54 -0.62 14.45 -7.57
C LEU A 54 0.63 15.02 -8.25
N GLU A 55 1.43 14.18 -8.87
CA GLU A 55 2.61 14.62 -9.62
C GLU A 55 2.22 15.57 -10.76
N ARG A 56 1.14 15.27 -11.47
CA ARG A 56 0.62 16.15 -12.52
C ARG A 56 0.09 17.46 -11.96
N GLU A 57 -0.61 17.42 -10.83
CA GLU A 57 -1.11 18.63 -10.15
C GLU A 57 0.05 19.52 -9.69
N ILE A 58 1.07 18.92 -9.09
CA ILE A 58 2.28 19.64 -8.67
C ILE A 58 2.94 20.31 -9.88
N SER A 59 3.10 19.59 -10.98
CA SER A 59 3.68 20.12 -12.20
C SER A 59 2.85 21.30 -12.75
N ALA A 60 1.54 21.19 -12.72
CA ALA A 60 0.65 22.26 -13.16
C ALA A 60 0.77 23.51 -12.31
N VAL A 61 0.90 23.36 -10.99
CA VAL A 61 1.10 24.49 -10.06
C VAL A 61 2.44 25.16 -10.29
N VAL A 62 3.50 24.37 -10.47
CA VAL A 62 4.86 24.90 -10.73
C VAL A 62 4.90 25.69 -12.05
N LEU A 63 4.16 25.24 -13.06
CA LEU A 63 4.12 25.88 -14.38
C LEU A 63 3.15 27.07 -14.48
N ALA A 64 2.42 27.39 -13.41
CA ALA A 64 1.44 28.49 -13.40
C ALA A 64 2.03 29.73 -12.71
N PRO A 65 2.72 30.63 -13.43
CA PRO A 65 3.49 31.72 -12.80
C PRO A 65 2.62 32.83 -12.18
N GLU A 66 1.32 32.83 -12.43
CA GLU A 66 0.38 33.85 -11.97
C GLU A 66 -0.25 33.55 -10.60
N ARG A 67 0.02 32.37 -10.03
CA ARG A 67 -0.53 31.95 -8.73
C ARG A 67 0.49 32.14 -7.63
N ASP A 68 0.04 32.66 -6.50
CA ASP A 68 0.77 32.49 -5.26
C ASP A 68 0.53 31.05 -4.81
N SER A 69 1.39 30.17 -5.31
CA SER A 69 1.21 28.74 -5.25
C SER A 69 1.97 28.07 -4.10
N ASN A 70 2.63 28.85 -3.24
CA ASN A 70 3.47 28.26 -2.19
C ASN A 70 2.70 27.40 -1.20
N VAL A 71 1.53 27.83 -0.77
CA VAL A 71 0.70 27.07 0.18
C VAL A 71 0.15 25.81 -0.50
N GLU A 72 -0.36 25.97 -1.70
CA GLU A 72 -0.91 24.87 -2.51
C GLU A 72 0.19 23.83 -2.81
N LEU A 73 1.37 24.30 -3.23
CA LEU A 73 2.51 23.43 -3.54
C LEU A 73 2.98 22.64 -2.30
N ARG A 74 3.04 23.27 -1.13
CA ARG A 74 3.38 22.60 0.12
C ARG A 74 2.38 21.53 0.49
N ALA A 75 1.09 21.82 0.35
CA ALA A 75 0.02 20.88 0.65
C ALA A 75 0.08 19.67 -0.27
N LEU A 76 0.24 19.90 -1.59
CA LEU A 76 0.35 18.83 -2.58
C LEU A 76 1.61 18.00 -2.37
N SER A 77 2.73 18.65 -2.08
CA SER A 77 4.02 17.95 -1.86
C SER A 77 3.98 17.09 -0.60
N ALA A 78 3.38 17.57 0.48
CA ALA A 78 3.22 16.83 1.72
C ALA A 78 2.34 15.59 1.49
N ARG A 79 1.25 15.77 0.77
CA ARG A 79 0.32 14.70 0.42
C ARG A 79 0.98 13.66 -0.48
N HIS A 80 1.77 14.10 -1.45
CA HIS A 80 2.54 13.22 -2.34
C HIS A 80 3.56 12.41 -1.54
N ALA A 81 4.30 13.03 -0.63
CA ALA A 81 5.31 12.36 0.18
C ALA A 81 4.68 11.27 1.07
N GLU A 82 3.55 11.57 1.69
CA GLU A 82 2.82 10.61 2.52
C GLU A 82 2.33 9.43 1.70
N LEU A 83 1.72 9.70 0.56
CA LEU A 83 1.21 8.66 -0.34
C LEU A 83 2.35 7.80 -0.88
N ASP A 84 3.47 8.41 -1.26
CA ASP A 84 4.65 7.69 -1.74
C ASP A 84 5.20 6.73 -0.68
N ARG A 85 5.31 7.19 0.58
CA ARG A 85 5.73 6.32 1.70
C ARG A 85 4.77 5.15 1.88
N ASN A 86 3.47 5.41 1.83
CA ASN A 86 2.45 4.39 2.01
C ASN A 86 2.47 3.35 0.89
N VAL A 87 2.66 3.78 -0.36
CA VAL A 87 2.78 2.88 -1.51
C VAL A 87 4.00 1.98 -1.35
N ARG A 88 5.16 2.53 -1.02
CA ARG A 88 6.40 1.78 -0.84
C ARG A 88 6.28 0.77 0.28
N TRP A 89 5.71 1.20 1.40
CA TRP A 89 5.49 0.33 2.55
C TRP A 89 4.54 -0.82 2.21
N LEU A 90 3.41 -0.52 1.57
CA LEU A 90 2.44 -1.54 1.16
C LEU A 90 3.08 -2.54 0.18
N ARG A 91 3.84 -2.07 -0.80
CA ARG A 91 4.54 -2.94 -1.74
C ARG A 91 5.52 -3.88 -1.04
N THR A 92 6.25 -3.37 -0.06
CA THR A 92 7.19 -4.18 0.74
C THR A 92 6.45 -5.26 1.52
N LEU A 93 5.35 -4.90 2.19
CA LEU A 93 4.52 -5.86 2.93
C LEU A 93 3.96 -6.94 2.02
N LEU A 94 3.49 -6.56 0.84
CA LEU A 94 2.93 -7.51 -0.13
C LEU A 94 4.00 -8.46 -0.66
N ALA A 95 5.19 -7.96 -0.93
CA ALA A 95 6.31 -8.78 -1.38
C ALA A 95 6.67 -9.82 -0.33
N ASP A 96 6.77 -9.42 0.94
CA ASP A 96 7.07 -10.30 2.05
C ASP A 96 5.96 -11.34 2.24
N LEU A 97 4.71 -10.92 2.15
CA LEU A 97 3.57 -11.83 2.27
C LEU A 97 3.54 -12.84 1.12
N ARG A 98 3.88 -12.42 -0.08
CA ARG A 98 3.97 -13.29 -1.23
C ARG A 98 5.03 -14.38 -1.04
N GLU A 99 6.21 -14.02 -0.55
CA GLU A 99 7.29 -14.97 -0.24
C GLU A 99 6.83 -15.99 0.81
N TYR A 100 6.16 -15.51 1.84
CA TYR A 100 5.59 -16.38 2.86
C TYR A 100 4.54 -17.31 2.26
N GLY A 101 3.66 -16.81 1.39
CA GLY A 101 2.63 -17.58 0.72
C GLY A 101 3.20 -18.69 -0.16
N VAL A 102 4.26 -18.40 -0.91
CA VAL A 102 4.95 -19.40 -1.73
C VAL A 102 5.55 -20.50 -0.83
N SER A 103 6.14 -20.13 0.29
CA SER A 103 6.68 -21.08 1.26
C SER A 103 5.57 -21.99 1.83
N VAL A 104 4.40 -21.44 2.13
CA VAL A 104 3.24 -22.21 2.60
C VAL A 104 2.75 -23.17 1.52
N ALA A 105 2.66 -22.72 0.28
CA ALA A 105 2.21 -23.55 -0.84
C ALA A 105 3.18 -24.70 -1.12
N ASP A 106 4.48 -24.47 -0.97
CA ASP A 106 5.53 -25.50 -1.21
C ASP A 106 5.54 -26.59 -0.14
N THR A 107 4.97 -26.34 1.03
CA THR A 107 4.92 -27.34 2.10
C THR A 107 3.73 -28.29 2.01
N ILE A 108 2.85 -28.07 1.07
CA ILE A 108 1.70 -28.92 0.78
C ILE A 108 2.08 -29.94 -0.29
#